data_5a11b0416c1211645b5f9ac5d6f32ae3
#
_entry.id   5a11b0416c1211645b5f9ac5d6f32ae3
#
_cell.length_a   1.000
_cell.length_b   1.000
_cell.length_c   1.000
_cell.angle_alpha   90.00
_cell.angle_beta   90.00
_cell.angle_gamma   90.00
#
_symmetry.space_group_name_H-M   'P 1'
#
loop_
_entity.id
_entity.type
_entity.pdbx_description
1 polymer ?
#
loop_
_entity_poly.entity_id
_entity_poly.type
_entity_poly.pdbx_seq_one_letter_code
_entity_poly.pdbx_strand_id
1 'polypeptide(L)'
;IYQSNLYEFFRVRVGSLMDQMLLNTTIRENKTNITAQEQIQEIIKEVKRLNLRKDRAYVELMKKLEGYGVKLIDFASAKADEKKYLERYFNHEIMPLTSPTIVAKRQPFPFLKNEEIYAVVVLETRSKKERIGIIPCSNTMLARLIELPGGKGRYMLLEDLILHYIGSVFKGYKVKGKSLIRVVRNADIDADA
;
A
#
# COMPACT_ATOMS: atom_id res chain seq x y z
N ILE A 1 4.01 7.03 -16.65
CA ILE A 1 3.09 8.09 -17.16
C ILE A 1 1.67 7.89 -16.58
N TYR A 2 0.94 6.79 -16.88
CA TYR A 2 -0.46 6.61 -16.41
C TYR A 2 -0.59 6.77 -14.89
N GLN A 3 0.27 6.10 -14.12
CA GLN A 3 0.17 6.13 -12.65
C GLN A 3 0.51 7.51 -12.07
N SER A 4 1.49 8.22 -12.65
CA SER A 4 1.84 9.59 -12.24
C SER A 4 0.70 10.56 -12.55
N ASN A 5 0.12 10.49 -13.76
CA ASN A 5 -1.01 11.34 -14.12
C ASN A 5 -2.24 11.06 -13.27
N LEU A 6 -2.51 9.77 -12.96
CA LEU A 6 -3.61 9.39 -12.09
C LEU A 6 -3.41 9.93 -10.67
N TYR A 7 -2.17 9.87 -10.15
CA TYR A 7 -1.83 10.42 -8.85
C TYR A 7 -2.11 11.92 -8.78
N GLU A 8 -1.60 12.72 -9.73
CA GLU A 8 -1.85 14.16 -9.79
C GLU A 8 -3.35 14.48 -9.97
N PHE A 9 -4.05 13.72 -10.80
CA PHE A 9 -5.48 13.87 -11.00
C PHE A 9 -6.28 13.65 -9.69
N PHE A 10 -5.93 12.62 -8.92
CA PHE A 10 -6.56 12.38 -7.63
C PHE A 10 -6.21 13.45 -6.61
N ARG A 11 -4.94 13.84 -6.56
CA ARG A 11 -4.45 14.84 -5.62
C ARG A 11 -5.13 16.20 -5.81
N VAL A 12 -5.30 16.64 -7.05
CA VAL A 12 -5.82 17.97 -7.38
C VAL A 12 -7.32 17.92 -7.69
N ARG A 13 -7.72 17.22 -8.75
CA ARG A 13 -9.12 17.28 -9.22
C ARG A 13 -10.07 16.54 -8.30
N VAL A 14 -9.74 15.30 -7.91
CA VAL A 14 -10.61 14.52 -7.00
C VAL A 14 -10.60 15.15 -5.61
N GLY A 15 -9.47 15.67 -5.14
CA GLY A 15 -9.38 16.44 -3.90
C GLY A 15 -10.38 17.59 -3.88
N SER A 16 -10.33 18.47 -4.88
CA SER A 16 -11.27 19.59 -5.00
C SER A 16 -12.75 19.17 -5.08
N LEU A 17 -13.05 18.05 -5.76
CA LEU A 17 -14.42 17.51 -5.79
C LEU A 17 -14.88 16.99 -4.43
N MET A 18 -13.96 16.38 -3.64
CA MET A 18 -14.26 15.92 -2.28
C MET A 18 -14.56 17.12 -1.36
N ASP A 19 -13.81 18.22 -1.46
CA ASP A 19 -14.05 19.44 -0.69
C ASP A 19 -15.41 20.05 -1.04
N GLN A 20 -15.79 20.07 -2.32
CA GLN A 20 -17.14 20.50 -2.74
C GLN A 20 -18.24 19.63 -2.14
N MET A 21 -18.04 18.31 -2.04
CA MET A 21 -19.00 17.41 -1.39
C MET A 21 -19.13 17.71 0.11
N LEU A 22 -18.03 17.98 0.82
CA LEU A 22 -18.06 18.32 2.26
C LEU A 22 -18.83 19.61 2.54
N LEU A 23 -18.80 20.57 1.61
CA LEU A 23 -19.54 21.82 1.70
C LEU A 23 -21.05 21.68 1.36
N ASN A 24 -21.53 20.43 1.15
CA ASN A 24 -22.93 20.14 0.78
C ASN A 24 -23.45 20.98 -0.42
N THR A 25 -22.57 21.32 -1.35
CA THR A 25 -22.96 22.13 -2.49
C THR A 25 -23.67 21.27 -3.54
N THR A 26 -24.90 21.63 -3.85
CA THR A 26 -25.67 21.10 -4.99
C THR A 26 -25.23 21.75 -6.32
N ILE A 27 -24.08 22.42 -6.31
CA ILE A 27 -23.53 23.08 -7.48
C ILE A 27 -23.25 22.03 -8.55
N ARG A 28 -23.79 22.29 -9.74
CA ARG A 28 -23.57 21.46 -10.93
C ARG A 28 -22.49 22.10 -11.81
N GLU A 29 -21.67 21.27 -12.37
CA GLU A 29 -20.61 21.73 -13.29
C GLU A 29 -21.27 22.25 -14.60
N ASN A 30 -20.81 23.41 -15.07
CA ASN A 30 -21.46 24.14 -16.16
C ASN A 30 -21.50 23.40 -17.51
N LYS A 31 -20.52 22.51 -17.78
CA LYS A 31 -20.42 21.80 -19.05
C LYS A 31 -21.20 20.50 -19.07
N THR A 32 -21.16 19.74 -17.97
CA THR A 32 -21.71 18.38 -17.88
C THR A 32 -23.04 18.36 -17.11
N ASN A 33 -23.36 19.43 -16.37
CA ASN A 33 -24.53 19.55 -15.51
C ASN A 33 -24.66 18.43 -14.46
N ILE A 34 -23.54 17.86 -14.02
CA ILE A 34 -23.47 16.84 -12.97
C ILE A 34 -22.85 17.40 -11.69
N THR A 35 -23.23 16.85 -10.55
CA THR A 35 -22.72 17.22 -9.22
C THR A 35 -21.30 16.68 -8.99
N ALA A 36 -20.61 17.18 -7.96
CA ALA A 36 -19.30 16.66 -7.56
C ALA A 36 -19.37 15.15 -7.21
N GLN A 37 -20.43 14.72 -6.54
CA GLN A 37 -20.64 13.31 -6.20
C GLN A 37 -20.79 12.43 -7.45
N GLU A 38 -21.61 12.85 -8.41
CA GLU A 38 -21.79 12.15 -9.68
C GLU A 38 -20.47 12.06 -10.47
N GLN A 39 -19.68 13.18 -10.50
CA GLN A 39 -18.36 13.18 -11.13
C GLN A 39 -17.43 12.15 -10.48
N ILE A 40 -17.34 12.10 -9.15
CA ILE A 40 -16.49 11.14 -8.44
C ILE A 40 -16.92 9.70 -8.74
N GLN A 41 -18.21 9.40 -8.80
CA GLN A 41 -18.70 8.06 -9.15
C GLN A 41 -18.26 7.63 -10.55
N GLU A 42 -18.38 8.50 -11.55
CA GLU A 42 -17.93 8.22 -12.93
C GLU A 42 -16.40 8.11 -13.00
N ILE A 43 -15.66 8.95 -12.28
CA ILE A 43 -14.19 8.84 -12.18
C ILE A 43 -13.78 7.48 -11.61
N ILE A 44 -14.38 7.05 -10.51
CA ILE A 44 -14.07 5.74 -9.88
C ILE A 44 -14.36 4.59 -10.84
N LYS A 45 -15.46 4.65 -11.55
CA LYS A 45 -15.86 3.64 -12.55
C LYS A 45 -14.83 3.55 -13.68
N GLU A 46 -14.42 4.70 -14.24
CA GLU A 46 -13.44 4.73 -15.30
C GLU A 46 -12.04 4.31 -14.83
N VAL A 47 -11.62 4.73 -13.64
CA VAL A 47 -10.35 4.31 -13.03
C VAL A 47 -10.31 2.80 -12.81
N LYS A 48 -11.40 2.19 -12.35
CA LYS A 48 -11.49 0.72 -12.24
C LYS A 48 -11.27 0.04 -13.58
N ARG A 49 -11.90 0.54 -14.65
CA ARG A 49 -11.73 0.02 -16.02
C ARG A 49 -10.29 0.14 -16.51
N LEU A 50 -9.68 1.30 -16.29
CA LEU A 50 -8.28 1.56 -16.67
C LEU A 50 -7.28 0.73 -15.85
N ASN A 51 -7.55 0.51 -14.57
CA ASN A 51 -6.72 -0.34 -13.72
C ASN A 51 -6.71 -1.79 -14.20
N LEU A 52 -7.84 -2.34 -14.61
CA LEU A 52 -7.87 -3.69 -15.21
C LEU A 52 -6.95 -3.80 -16.44
N ARG A 53 -6.91 -2.76 -17.27
CA ARG A 53 -6.01 -2.72 -18.44
C ARG A 53 -4.55 -2.62 -18.02
N LYS A 54 -4.25 -1.75 -17.05
CA LYS A 54 -2.91 -1.61 -16.46
C LYS A 54 -2.42 -2.93 -15.84
N ASP A 55 -3.29 -3.62 -15.08
CA ASP A 55 -2.93 -4.86 -14.41
C ASP A 55 -2.63 -5.99 -15.42
N ARG A 56 -3.40 -6.08 -16.51
CA ARG A 56 -3.09 -7.01 -17.61
C ARG A 56 -1.72 -6.71 -18.24
N ALA A 57 -1.47 -5.44 -18.55
CA ALA A 57 -0.17 -5.03 -19.11
C ALA A 57 0.99 -5.32 -18.16
N TYR A 58 0.77 -5.14 -16.84
CA TYR A 58 1.75 -5.49 -15.82
C TYR A 58 2.07 -6.99 -15.81
N VAL A 59 1.04 -7.84 -15.81
CA VAL A 59 1.22 -9.31 -15.85
C VAL A 59 1.98 -9.75 -17.10
N GLU A 60 1.64 -9.19 -18.26
CA GLU A 60 2.35 -9.50 -19.52
C GLU A 60 3.81 -9.05 -19.48
N LEU A 61 4.08 -7.86 -18.91
CA LEU A 61 5.43 -7.35 -18.75
C LEU A 61 6.25 -8.24 -17.82
N MET A 62 5.69 -8.62 -16.66
CA MET A 62 6.37 -9.49 -15.69
C MET A 62 6.68 -10.85 -16.31
N LYS A 63 5.77 -11.43 -17.10
CA LYS A 63 6.03 -12.66 -17.85
C LYS A 63 7.16 -12.53 -18.87
N LYS A 64 7.26 -11.39 -19.56
CA LYS A 64 8.38 -11.12 -20.47
C LYS A 64 9.70 -11.00 -19.70
N LEU A 65 9.71 -10.31 -18.54
CA LEU A 65 10.89 -10.18 -17.69
C LEU A 65 11.40 -11.53 -17.18
N GLU A 66 10.50 -12.48 -16.89
CA GLU A 66 10.92 -13.86 -16.56
C GLU A 66 11.73 -14.51 -17.67
N GLY A 67 11.40 -14.24 -18.95
CA GLY A 67 12.17 -14.69 -20.10
C GLY A 67 13.59 -14.12 -20.17
N TYR A 68 13.82 -12.98 -19.54
CA TYR A 68 15.15 -12.37 -19.37
C TYR A 68 15.80 -12.70 -18.02
N GLY A 69 15.23 -13.65 -17.27
CA GLY A 69 15.77 -14.10 -16.00
C GLY A 69 15.43 -13.20 -14.79
N VAL A 70 14.53 -12.23 -14.94
CA VAL A 70 14.10 -11.34 -13.85
C VAL A 70 12.72 -11.76 -13.37
N LYS A 71 12.60 -12.12 -12.09
CA LYS A 71 11.36 -12.61 -11.50
C LYS A 71 11.11 -12.03 -10.12
N LEU A 72 9.91 -11.47 -9.91
CA LEU A 72 9.38 -11.19 -8.58
C LEU A 72 8.75 -12.47 -8.01
N ILE A 73 9.11 -12.77 -6.76
CA ILE A 73 8.72 -13.99 -6.05
C ILE A 73 7.89 -13.59 -4.85
N ASP A 74 6.78 -14.25 -4.65
CA ASP A 74 6.07 -14.24 -3.36
C ASP A 74 6.70 -15.27 -2.40
N PHE A 75 6.38 -15.15 -1.10
CA PHE A 75 6.94 -16.06 -0.10
C PHE A 75 6.50 -17.53 -0.29
N ALA A 76 5.31 -17.76 -0.86
CA ALA A 76 4.80 -19.11 -1.08
C ALA A 76 5.66 -19.85 -2.13
N SER A 77 6.04 -19.16 -3.20
CA SER A 77 6.86 -19.69 -4.32
C SER A 77 8.36 -19.69 -4.06
N ALA A 78 8.81 -19.13 -2.92
CA ALA A 78 10.23 -19.14 -2.55
C ALA A 78 10.68 -20.56 -2.20
N LYS A 79 11.92 -20.92 -2.59
CA LYS A 79 12.56 -22.19 -2.27
C LYS A 79 12.91 -22.28 -0.78
N ALA A 80 13.24 -23.46 -0.29
CA ALA A 80 13.53 -23.69 1.13
C ALA A 80 14.74 -22.90 1.64
N ASP A 81 15.79 -22.79 0.86
CA ASP A 81 16.99 -21.99 1.14
C ASP A 81 16.70 -20.49 1.09
N GLU A 82 15.89 -20.04 0.13
CA GLU A 82 15.44 -18.67 0.01
C GLU A 82 14.56 -18.27 1.22
N LYS A 83 13.64 -19.15 1.67
CA LYS A 83 12.82 -18.92 2.86
C LYS A 83 13.67 -18.74 4.13
N LYS A 84 14.69 -19.60 4.32
CA LYS A 84 15.64 -19.47 5.45
C LYS A 84 16.42 -18.16 5.40
N TYR A 85 16.85 -17.75 4.20
CA TYR A 85 17.51 -16.47 4.01
C TYR A 85 16.58 -15.30 4.36
N LEU A 86 15.37 -15.30 3.81
CA LEU A 86 14.36 -14.24 4.03
C LEU A 86 13.97 -14.13 5.50
N GLU A 87 13.80 -15.25 6.21
CA GLU A 87 13.53 -15.25 7.64
C GLU A 87 14.66 -14.62 8.44
N ARG A 88 15.90 -15.02 8.15
CA ARG A 88 17.08 -14.41 8.79
C ARG A 88 17.19 -12.93 8.47
N TYR A 89 17.04 -12.55 7.21
CA TYR A 89 17.08 -11.16 6.75
C TYR A 89 15.99 -10.31 7.43
N PHE A 90 14.77 -10.84 7.51
CA PHE A 90 13.69 -10.17 8.23
C PHE A 90 14.05 -9.93 9.70
N ASN A 91 14.50 -10.96 10.40
CA ASN A 91 14.75 -10.88 11.84
C ASN A 91 15.94 -9.99 12.20
N HIS A 92 16.99 -9.95 11.39
CA HIS A 92 18.24 -9.24 11.70
C HIS A 92 18.32 -7.85 11.07
N GLU A 93 17.74 -7.66 9.88
CA GLU A 93 17.86 -6.40 9.15
C GLU A 93 16.57 -5.57 9.16
N ILE A 94 15.42 -6.20 8.94
CA ILE A 94 14.16 -5.48 8.78
C ILE A 94 13.50 -5.20 10.14
N MET A 95 13.31 -6.23 10.96
CA MET A 95 12.58 -6.13 12.22
C MET A 95 13.12 -5.06 13.17
N PRO A 96 14.45 -4.87 13.34
CA PRO A 96 15.00 -3.81 14.19
C PRO A 96 14.70 -2.39 13.68
N LEU A 97 14.49 -2.25 12.37
CA LEU A 97 14.22 -0.96 11.72
C LEU A 97 12.73 -0.67 11.53
N THR A 98 11.85 -1.61 11.89
CA THR A 98 10.40 -1.38 11.84
C THR A 98 9.93 -0.51 12.99
N SER A 99 8.97 0.37 12.69
CA SER A 99 8.33 1.24 13.69
C SER A 99 6.83 0.93 13.76
N PRO A 100 6.44 -0.18 14.43
CA PRO A 100 5.05 -0.58 14.48
C PRO A 100 4.23 0.34 15.38
N THR A 101 3.07 0.75 14.91
CA THR A 101 2.11 1.54 15.68
C THR A 101 0.81 0.76 15.86
N ILE A 102 0.24 0.74 17.05
CA ILE A 102 -1.08 0.16 17.33
C ILE A 102 -2.06 1.30 17.59
N VAL A 103 -3.08 1.40 16.76
CA VAL A 103 -4.13 2.41 16.88
C VAL A 103 -5.23 1.89 17.81
N ALA A 104 -5.44 2.59 18.93
CA ALA A 104 -6.53 2.32 19.87
C ALA A 104 -7.73 3.25 19.61
N LYS A 105 -8.96 2.80 19.96
CA LYS A 105 -10.21 3.55 19.69
C LYS A 105 -10.22 5.00 20.21
N ARG A 106 -9.43 5.31 21.24
CA ARG A 106 -9.38 6.64 21.89
C ARG A 106 -8.15 7.46 21.52
N GLN A 107 -7.28 6.93 20.66
CA GLN A 107 -6.10 7.66 20.18
C GLN A 107 -6.40 8.26 18.80
N PRO A 108 -5.88 9.44 18.48
CA PRO A 108 -5.97 9.97 17.13
C PRO A 108 -5.31 8.99 16.17
N PHE A 109 -5.86 8.89 14.97
CA PHE A 109 -5.27 8.07 13.93
C PHE A 109 -3.90 8.66 13.55
N PRO A 110 -2.83 7.84 13.44
CA PRO A 110 -1.51 8.35 13.13
C PRO A 110 -1.49 9.02 11.75
N PHE A 111 -0.69 10.05 11.63
CA PHE A 111 -0.47 10.70 10.34
C PHE A 111 0.30 9.72 9.43
N LEU A 112 -0.33 9.33 8.32
CA LEU A 112 0.30 8.53 7.30
C LEU A 112 0.85 9.46 6.22
N LYS A 113 2.14 9.38 5.93
CA LYS A 113 2.77 10.19 4.90
C LYS A 113 2.21 9.87 3.53
N ASN A 114 2.12 10.90 2.70
CA ASN A 114 1.65 10.77 1.34
C ASN A 114 2.59 9.87 0.52
N GLU A 115 2.02 9.06 -0.38
CA GLU A 115 2.74 8.13 -1.26
C GLU A 115 3.51 6.99 -0.59
N GLU A 116 3.62 6.92 0.71
CA GLU A 116 4.26 5.81 1.39
C GLU A 116 3.39 4.55 1.43
N ILE A 117 4.04 3.40 1.40
CA ILE A 117 3.39 2.09 1.54
C ILE A 117 3.42 1.69 3.00
N TYR A 118 2.27 1.24 3.51
CA TYR A 118 2.11 0.75 4.86
C TYR A 118 1.55 -0.67 4.86
N ALA A 119 2.13 -1.54 5.68
CA ALA A 119 1.50 -2.81 6.03
C ALA A 119 0.52 -2.58 7.19
N VAL A 120 -0.73 -2.92 6.97
CA VAL A 120 -1.82 -2.75 7.95
C VAL A 120 -2.36 -4.10 8.34
N VAL A 121 -2.64 -4.27 9.64
CA VAL A 121 -3.13 -5.52 10.20
C VAL A 121 -4.27 -5.27 11.18
N VAL A 122 -5.31 -6.10 11.09
CA VAL A 122 -6.37 -6.19 12.11
C VAL A 122 -5.92 -7.17 13.18
N LEU A 123 -5.75 -6.66 14.37
CA LEU A 123 -5.25 -7.36 15.55
C LEU A 123 -6.40 -7.62 16.53
N GLU A 124 -6.54 -8.86 17.00
CA GLU A 124 -7.46 -9.21 18.07
C GLU A 124 -6.68 -9.38 19.37
N THR A 125 -7.10 -8.68 20.44
CA THR A 125 -6.57 -8.83 21.79
C THR A 125 -7.09 -10.11 22.45
N ARG A 126 -6.48 -10.50 23.58
CA ARG A 126 -7.00 -11.62 24.41
C ARG A 126 -8.44 -11.40 24.88
N SER A 127 -8.84 -10.13 25.08
CA SER A 127 -10.21 -9.74 25.46
C SER A 127 -11.15 -9.56 24.26
N LYS A 128 -10.83 -10.11 23.10
CA LYS A 128 -11.63 -10.07 21.85
C LYS A 128 -11.87 -8.64 21.30
N LYS A 129 -11.07 -7.67 21.70
CA LYS A 129 -11.13 -6.31 21.17
C LYS A 129 -10.24 -6.20 19.92
N GLU A 130 -10.77 -5.56 18.89
CA GLU A 130 -9.98 -5.29 17.67
C GLU A 130 -9.15 -4.02 17.80
N ARG A 131 -7.98 -4.03 17.16
CA ARG A 131 -7.04 -2.93 17.02
C ARG A 131 -6.50 -2.93 15.60
N ILE A 132 -6.00 -1.80 15.15
CA ILE A 132 -5.28 -1.70 13.89
C ILE A 132 -3.80 -1.55 14.19
N GLY A 133 -2.99 -2.44 13.63
CA GLY A 133 -1.53 -2.30 13.62
C GLY A 133 -1.09 -1.73 12.27
N ILE A 134 -0.10 -0.84 12.29
CA ILE A 134 0.43 -0.17 11.10
C ILE A 134 1.96 -0.21 11.15
N ILE A 135 2.59 -0.59 10.03
CA ILE A 135 4.04 -0.57 9.87
C ILE A 135 4.37 0.19 8.57
N PRO A 136 5.16 1.27 8.62
CA PRO A 136 5.73 1.87 7.41
C PRO A 136 6.65 0.88 6.71
N CYS A 137 6.45 0.68 5.41
CA CYS A 137 7.30 -0.20 4.60
C CYS A 137 8.45 0.55 3.91
N SER A 138 8.37 1.88 3.83
CA SER A 138 9.42 2.72 3.25
C SER A 138 10.51 2.97 4.30
N ASN A 139 11.76 2.62 3.96
CA ASN A 139 12.91 2.90 4.80
C ASN A 139 14.11 3.23 3.89
N THR A 140 14.82 4.31 4.20
CA THR A 140 16.00 4.75 3.43
C THR A 140 17.19 3.80 3.52
N MET A 141 17.22 2.96 4.58
CA MET A 141 18.30 2.00 4.83
C MET A 141 18.06 0.63 4.21
N LEU A 142 16.83 0.34 3.75
CA LEU A 142 16.43 -0.96 3.21
C LEU A 142 16.11 -0.85 1.73
N ALA A 143 16.69 -1.74 0.93
CA ALA A 143 16.33 -1.84 -0.48
C ALA A 143 14.92 -2.42 -0.63
N ARG A 144 14.08 -1.81 -1.47
CA ARG A 144 12.72 -2.29 -1.73
C ARG A 144 12.71 -3.65 -2.44
N LEU A 145 13.70 -3.89 -3.33
CA LEU A 145 13.90 -5.18 -3.99
C LEU A 145 14.95 -5.97 -3.25
N ILE A 146 14.54 -7.04 -2.59
CA ILE A 146 15.42 -7.97 -1.87
C ILE A 146 15.85 -9.05 -2.85
N GLU A 147 17.15 -9.09 -3.20
CA GLU A 147 17.69 -10.14 -4.05
C GLU A 147 17.81 -11.45 -3.26
N LEU A 148 17.33 -12.54 -3.87
CA LEU A 148 17.36 -13.86 -3.25
C LEU A 148 18.70 -14.57 -3.49
N PRO A 149 19.12 -15.48 -2.59
CA PRO A 149 20.37 -16.22 -2.74
C PRO A 149 20.47 -16.99 -4.06
N GLY A 150 21.67 -17.01 -4.62
CA GLY A 150 21.92 -17.67 -5.92
C GLY A 150 21.97 -16.71 -7.09
N GLY A 151 21.76 -15.41 -6.87
CA GLY A 151 22.04 -14.29 -7.78
C GLY A 151 21.59 -14.54 -9.21
N LYS A 152 20.31 -14.61 -9.48
CA LYS A 152 19.79 -14.86 -10.86
C LYS A 152 18.51 -14.10 -11.12
N GLY A 153 18.48 -12.82 -10.74
CA GLY A 153 17.31 -11.98 -11.04
C GLY A 153 16.03 -12.36 -10.30
N ARG A 154 16.14 -13.07 -9.18
CA ARG A 154 15.00 -13.42 -8.33
C ARG A 154 14.91 -12.43 -7.17
N TYR A 155 13.79 -11.75 -7.05
CA TYR A 155 13.60 -10.67 -6.08
C TYR A 155 12.30 -10.84 -5.31
N MET A 156 12.29 -10.38 -4.06
CA MET A 156 11.08 -10.20 -3.27
C MET A 156 10.91 -8.73 -2.90
N LEU A 157 9.68 -8.24 -2.87
CA LEU A 157 9.40 -6.89 -2.38
C LEU A 157 9.50 -6.83 -0.85
N LEU A 158 10.11 -5.78 -0.34
CA LEU A 158 10.25 -5.52 1.10
C LEU A 158 8.90 -5.50 1.80
N GLU A 159 7.91 -4.82 1.21
CA GLU A 159 6.55 -4.73 1.74
C GLU A 159 5.86 -6.10 1.82
N ASP A 160 6.10 -7.00 0.87
CA ASP A 160 5.53 -8.36 0.89
C ASP A 160 6.16 -9.20 2.01
N LEU A 161 7.46 -9.05 2.24
CA LEU A 161 8.16 -9.74 3.32
C LEU A 161 7.72 -9.23 4.69
N ILE A 162 7.56 -7.90 4.86
CA ILE A 162 7.00 -7.30 6.08
C ILE A 162 5.58 -7.82 6.30
N LEU A 163 4.74 -7.82 5.28
CA LEU A 163 3.37 -8.32 5.37
C LEU A 163 3.33 -9.81 5.72
N HIS A 164 4.28 -10.60 5.19
CA HIS A 164 4.36 -12.03 5.53
C HIS A 164 4.61 -12.24 7.03
N TYR A 165 5.60 -11.57 7.59
CA TYR A 165 6.01 -11.70 8.99
C TYR A 165 5.32 -10.74 9.97
N ILE A 166 4.27 -10.02 9.55
CA ILE A 166 3.62 -8.98 10.37
C ILE A 166 3.15 -9.51 11.74
N GLY A 167 2.75 -10.77 11.81
CA GLY A 167 2.33 -11.41 13.05
C GLY A 167 3.45 -11.54 14.08
N SER A 168 4.70 -11.68 13.65
CA SER A 168 5.86 -11.75 14.56
C SER A 168 6.23 -10.38 15.14
N VAL A 169 5.86 -9.29 14.47
CA VAL A 169 6.05 -7.92 14.95
C VAL A 169 5.04 -7.60 16.05
N PHE A 170 3.79 -7.99 15.88
CA PHE A 170 2.71 -7.73 16.86
C PHE A 170 2.51 -8.91 17.83
N LYS A 171 3.56 -9.26 18.58
CA LYS A 171 3.51 -10.36 19.55
C LYS A 171 2.40 -10.16 20.58
N GLY A 172 1.67 -11.23 20.88
CA GLY A 172 0.57 -11.22 21.84
C GLY A 172 -0.81 -10.87 21.27
N TYR A 173 -0.90 -10.56 20.00
CA TYR A 173 -2.15 -10.35 19.27
C TYR A 173 -2.41 -11.48 18.28
N LYS A 174 -3.70 -11.74 18.02
CA LYS A 174 -4.11 -12.63 16.91
C LYS A 174 -4.37 -11.80 15.67
N VAL A 175 -3.73 -12.15 14.57
CA VAL A 175 -3.94 -11.51 13.26
C VAL A 175 -5.25 -12.01 12.66
N LYS A 176 -6.18 -11.11 12.36
CA LYS A 176 -7.48 -11.40 11.72
C LYS A 176 -7.47 -11.13 10.23
N GLY A 177 -6.73 -10.11 9.81
CA GLY A 177 -6.57 -9.72 8.42
C GLY A 177 -5.38 -8.81 8.26
N LYS A 178 -4.81 -8.77 7.06
CA LYS A 178 -3.66 -7.91 6.74
C LYS A 178 -3.70 -7.48 5.28
N SER A 179 -3.19 -6.29 5.01
CA SER A 179 -3.12 -5.71 3.67
C SER A 179 -2.01 -4.67 3.56
N LEU A 180 -1.62 -4.37 2.34
CA LEU A 180 -0.82 -3.19 2.04
C LEU A 180 -1.74 -2.05 1.65
N ILE A 181 -1.44 -0.84 2.12
CA ILE A 181 -2.14 0.39 1.74
C ILE A 181 -1.15 1.45 1.30
N ARG A 182 -1.63 2.36 0.47
CA ARG A 182 -0.95 3.59 0.10
C ARG A 182 -1.96 4.73 0.17
N VAL A 183 -1.56 5.84 0.79
CA VAL A 183 -2.41 7.02 0.94
C VAL A 183 -2.08 8.04 -0.15
N VAL A 184 -3.11 8.62 -0.74
CA VAL A 184 -3.02 9.81 -1.60
C VAL A 184 -3.81 10.91 -0.91
N ARG A 185 -3.15 12.01 -0.59
CA ARG A 185 -3.78 13.16 0.07
C ARG A 185 -4.16 14.23 -0.95
N ASN A 186 -5.16 15.04 -0.59
CA ASN A 186 -5.46 16.28 -1.29
C ASN A 186 -4.25 17.21 -1.24
N ALA A 187 -3.98 17.93 -2.33
CA ALA A 187 -2.87 18.89 -2.43
C ALA A 187 -2.94 20.00 -1.36
N ASP A 188 -4.15 20.41 -1.02
CA ASP A 188 -4.40 21.50 -0.06
C ASP A 188 -4.22 21.07 1.42
N ILE A 189 -4.02 19.76 1.69
CA ILE A 189 -3.82 19.20 3.03
C ILE A 189 -2.35 18.81 3.29
N ASP A 190 -1.45 19.04 2.35
CA ASP A 190 0.00 18.92 2.57
C ASP A 190 0.50 20.08 3.46
N ALA A 191 -0.14 20.28 4.62
CA ALA A 191 0.45 21.07 5.67
C ALA A 191 1.59 20.24 6.27
N ASP A 192 2.80 20.70 6.09
CA ASP A 192 3.97 20.27 6.84
C ASP A 192 3.64 20.40 8.33
N ALA A 193 3.33 19.25 8.95
CA ALA A 193 3.17 19.13 10.38
C ALA A 193 4.32 18.29 10.94
#